data_ed95fb7bce856db7e757072572f2f92a
#
_entry.id   ed95fb7bce856db7e757072572f2f92a
#
_cell.length_a   1.000
_cell.length_b   1.000
_cell.length_c   1.000
_cell.angle_alpha   90.00
_cell.angle_beta   90.00
_cell.angle_gamma   90.00
#
_symmetry.space_group_name_H-M   'P 1'
#
loop_
_entity.id
_entity.type
_entity.pdbx_description
1 polymer ?
#
loop_
_entity_poly.entity_id
_entity_poly.type
_entity_poly.pdbx_seq_one_letter_code
_entity_poly.pdbx_strand_id
1 'polypeptide(L)'
;MLEIGPASDEPCLRADAARNRARLLEAAARLIAEHGVAGVTMEAVAAAANVGKGTVFRRFGDRTGLLTALLDHSAKQLQADFLSGPPPLGPGSPPLERLRAFGVAVLYRTAEQLDLQLAAQPEPTRRFAHPAAGSLRMHLTVLLRQIVPGADCDLLAHTLLASLDPALIHHLTRQRGMPMERLEAGWLDLVARVTRTDPPR
;
A
#
# COMPACT_ATOMS: atom_id res chain seq x y z
N MET A 1 7.99 -7.92 -53.49
CA MET A 1 8.73 -6.91 -52.72
C MET A 1 7.81 -6.49 -51.59
N LEU A 2 8.00 -7.10 -50.42
CA LEU A 2 7.19 -6.83 -49.22
C LEU A 2 7.84 -5.65 -48.52
N GLU A 3 7.15 -4.51 -48.50
CA GLU A 3 7.52 -3.35 -47.67
C GLU A 3 7.25 -3.69 -46.20
N ILE A 4 8.33 -3.78 -45.43
CA ILE A 4 8.29 -3.86 -43.98
C ILE A 4 8.01 -2.43 -43.53
N GLY A 5 6.74 -2.15 -43.11
CA GLY A 5 6.36 -0.93 -42.48
C GLY A 5 7.18 -0.67 -41.20
N PRO A 6 7.35 0.61 -40.75
CA PRO A 6 8.20 0.95 -39.64
C PRO A 6 7.75 0.25 -38.36
N ALA A 7 8.69 -0.42 -37.70
CA ALA A 7 8.48 -1.04 -36.39
C ALA A 7 7.95 0.00 -35.42
N SER A 8 6.82 -0.32 -34.81
CA SER A 8 5.99 0.55 -33.98
C SER A 8 6.78 1.22 -32.84
N ASP A 9 6.61 2.54 -32.68
CA ASP A 9 7.03 3.40 -31.55
C ASP A 9 6.35 3.05 -30.20
N GLU A 10 5.70 1.89 -30.11
CA GLU A 10 4.92 1.47 -28.94
C GLU A 10 5.71 1.40 -27.61
N PRO A 11 6.96 0.90 -27.56
CA PRO A 11 7.71 0.89 -26.29
C PRO A 11 8.09 2.29 -25.81
N CYS A 12 8.42 3.21 -26.72
CA CYS A 12 8.77 4.59 -26.40
C CYS A 12 7.54 5.36 -25.84
N LEU A 13 6.40 5.23 -26.48
CA LEU A 13 5.14 5.87 -26.04
C LEU A 13 4.67 5.33 -24.67
N ARG A 14 4.86 4.07 -24.38
CA ARG A 14 4.54 3.48 -23.07
C ARG A 14 5.49 4.00 -21.98
N ALA A 15 6.78 4.13 -22.27
CA ALA A 15 7.78 4.67 -21.35
C ALA A 15 7.51 6.15 -21.06
N ASP A 16 7.17 6.95 -22.07
CA ASP A 16 6.79 8.36 -21.91
C ASP A 16 5.50 8.51 -21.08
N ALA A 17 4.52 7.67 -21.33
CA ALA A 17 3.28 7.65 -20.56
C ALA A 17 3.50 7.27 -19.08
N ALA A 18 4.44 6.35 -18.79
CA ALA A 18 4.83 5.97 -17.45
C ALA A 18 5.59 7.11 -16.73
N ARG A 19 6.54 7.76 -17.41
CA ARG A 19 7.27 8.92 -16.88
C ARG A 19 6.33 10.10 -16.57
N ASN A 20 5.40 10.38 -17.47
CA ASN A 20 4.42 11.45 -17.25
C ASN A 20 3.50 11.12 -16.06
N ARG A 21 3.06 9.86 -15.91
CA ARG A 21 2.27 9.42 -14.76
C ARG A 21 3.05 9.60 -13.46
N ALA A 22 4.33 9.22 -13.42
CA ALA A 22 5.18 9.38 -12.25
C ALA A 22 5.30 10.85 -11.84
N ARG A 23 5.57 11.76 -12.78
CA ARG A 23 5.64 13.22 -12.52
C ARG A 23 4.35 13.78 -11.91
N LEU A 24 3.19 13.33 -12.39
CA LEU A 24 1.89 13.75 -11.85
C LEU A 24 1.70 13.25 -10.40
N LEU A 25 2.08 12.02 -10.10
CA LEU A 25 2.01 11.46 -8.74
C LEU A 25 3.00 12.16 -7.79
N GLU A 26 4.21 12.47 -8.25
CA GLU A 26 5.19 13.25 -7.47
C GLU A 26 4.66 14.66 -7.15
N ALA A 27 4.05 15.34 -8.13
CA ALA A 27 3.43 16.64 -7.91
C ALA A 27 2.30 16.57 -6.88
N ALA A 28 1.45 15.55 -6.97
CA ALA A 28 0.38 15.33 -6.01
C ALA A 28 0.91 14.97 -4.60
N ALA A 29 1.98 14.18 -4.51
CA ALA A 29 2.62 13.86 -3.23
C ALA A 29 3.21 15.12 -2.55
N ARG A 30 3.85 16.02 -3.33
CA ARG A 30 4.31 17.31 -2.80
C ARG A 30 3.16 18.17 -2.28
N LEU A 31 2.06 18.25 -3.00
CA LEU A 31 0.87 18.99 -2.56
C LEU A 31 0.28 18.41 -1.26
N ILE A 32 0.32 17.08 -1.07
CA ILE A 32 -0.09 16.45 0.20
C ILE A 32 0.83 16.91 1.33
N ALA A 33 2.14 16.90 1.11
CA ALA A 33 3.11 17.29 2.13
C ALA A 33 2.98 18.77 2.53
N GLU A 34 2.68 19.65 1.58
CA GLU A 34 2.58 21.10 1.78
C GLU A 34 1.22 21.56 2.29
N HIS A 35 0.14 20.95 1.82
CA HIS A 35 -1.23 21.44 2.02
C HIS A 35 -2.21 20.37 2.53
N GLY A 36 -1.72 19.18 2.86
CA GLY A 36 -2.55 18.04 3.24
C GLY A 36 -3.38 17.50 2.05
N VAL A 37 -4.14 16.42 2.32
CA VAL A 37 -4.96 15.76 1.29
C VAL A 37 -6.03 16.68 0.71
N ALA A 38 -6.54 17.64 1.49
CA ALA A 38 -7.53 18.61 1.02
C ALA A 38 -6.98 19.52 -0.10
N GLY A 39 -5.69 19.84 -0.08
CA GLY A 39 -5.01 20.63 -1.11
C GLY A 39 -4.83 19.93 -2.45
N VAL A 40 -5.05 18.62 -2.53
CA VAL A 40 -4.92 17.85 -3.77
C VAL A 40 -6.20 17.97 -4.59
N THR A 41 -6.17 18.87 -5.58
CA THR A 41 -7.20 18.97 -6.62
C THR A 41 -6.61 18.66 -7.98
N MET A 42 -7.45 18.31 -8.95
CA MET A 42 -6.99 18.02 -10.32
C MET A 42 -6.29 19.23 -10.96
N GLU A 43 -6.77 20.43 -10.62
CA GLU A 43 -6.22 21.71 -11.06
C GLU A 43 -4.85 22.01 -10.43
N ALA A 44 -4.75 21.83 -9.10
CA ALA A 44 -3.50 22.05 -8.38
C ALA A 44 -2.39 21.11 -8.87
N VAL A 45 -2.73 19.83 -9.11
CA VAL A 45 -1.78 18.85 -9.65
C VAL A 45 -1.37 19.20 -11.09
N ALA A 46 -2.29 19.65 -11.94
CA ALA A 46 -1.99 20.08 -13.29
C ALA A 46 -1.02 21.26 -13.29
N ALA A 47 -1.27 22.27 -12.44
CA ALA A 47 -0.39 23.43 -12.27
C ALA A 47 0.99 23.01 -11.73
N ALA A 48 1.06 22.21 -10.66
CA ALA A 48 2.31 21.78 -10.04
C ALA A 48 3.17 20.89 -10.97
N ALA A 49 2.54 20.14 -11.88
CA ALA A 49 3.23 19.31 -12.86
C ALA A 49 3.49 20.01 -14.21
N ASN A 50 3.04 21.26 -14.36
CA ASN A 50 3.12 22.05 -15.60
C ASN A 50 2.50 21.32 -16.81
N VAL A 51 1.25 20.85 -16.64
CA VAL A 51 0.48 20.18 -17.70
C VAL A 51 -0.94 20.74 -17.78
N GLY A 52 -1.61 20.53 -18.90
CA GLY A 52 -3.02 20.90 -19.02
C GLY A 52 -3.93 20.04 -18.13
N LYS A 53 -4.96 20.65 -17.51
CA LYS A 53 -5.98 20.00 -16.67
C LYS A 53 -6.55 18.74 -17.33
N GLY A 54 -6.86 18.79 -18.64
CA GLY A 54 -7.36 17.63 -19.40
C GLY A 54 -6.43 16.43 -19.40
N THR A 55 -5.12 16.63 -19.26
CA THR A 55 -4.14 15.53 -19.15
C THR A 55 -4.31 14.77 -17.83
N VAL A 56 -4.52 15.48 -16.72
CA VAL A 56 -4.73 14.87 -15.40
C VAL A 56 -6.05 14.10 -15.39
N PHE A 57 -7.14 14.72 -15.88
CA PHE A 57 -8.46 14.06 -15.96
C PHE A 57 -8.43 12.81 -16.85
N ARG A 58 -7.80 12.88 -18.02
CA ARG A 58 -7.68 11.72 -18.91
C ARG A 58 -6.89 10.57 -18.25
N ARG A 59 -5.93 10.88 -17.38
CA ARG A 59 -5.05 9.88 -16.74
C ARG A 59 -5.67 9.23 -15.51
N PHE A 60 -6.41 9.97 -14.70
CA PHE A 60 -6.89 9.53 -13.40
C PHE A 60 -8.42 9.53 -13.27
N GLY A 61 -9.14 10.09 -14.22
CA GLY A 61 -10.59 10.22 -14.19
C GLY A 61 -11.06 11.37 -13.31
N ASP A 62 -10.89 11.24 -12.02
CA ASP A 62 -11.29 12.20 -11.02
C ASP A 62 -10.29 12.27 -9.84
N ARG A 63 -10.62 13.05 -8.82
CA ARG A 63 -9.80 13.19 -7.62
C ARG A 63 -9.64 11.86 -6.88
N THR A 64 -10.69 11.05 -6.78
CA THR A 64 -10.64 9.74 -6.12
C THR A 64 -9.70 8.81 -6.85
N GLY A 65 -9.76 8.75 -8.19
CA GLY A 65 -8.83 7.99 -9.00
C GLY A 65 -7.38 8.45 -8.87
N LEU A 66 -7.13 9.75 -8.70
CA LEU A 66 -5.80 10.29 -8.41
C LEU A 66 -5.30 9.84 -7.03
N LEU A 67 -6.12 9.96 -5.97
CA LEU A 67 -5.76 9.52 -4.62
C LEU A 67 -5.51 8.02 -4.56
N THR A 68 -6.34 7.22 -5.23
CA THR A 68 -6.14 5.78 -5.38
C THR A 68 -4.81 5.46 -6.07
N ALA A 69 -4.48 6.20 -7.14
CA ALA A 69 -3.21 6.00 -7.85
C ALA A 69 -1.98 6.35 -7.01
N LEU A 70 -2.09 7.31 -6.08
CA LEU A 70 -1.05 7.61 -5.08
C LEU A 70 -0.86 6.46 -4.11
N LEU A 71 -1.95 5.89 -3.57
CA LEU A 71 -1.91 4.73 -2.69
C LEU A 71 -1.32 3.50 -3.40
N ASP A 72 -1.70 3.26 -4.66
CA ASP A 72 -1.14 2.18 -5.47
C ASP A 72 0.37 2.32 -5.66
N HIS A 73 0.86 3.54 -5.85
CA HIS A 73 2.29 3.81 -5.98
C HIS A 73 3.04 3.46 -4.68
N SER A 74 2.51 3.92 -3.56
CA SER A 74 3.04 3.59 -2.23
C SER A 74 2.97 2.09 -1.92
N ALA A 75 1.86 1.42 -2.27
CA ALA A 75 1.72 -0.02 -2.08
C ALA A 75 2.75 -0.83 -2.88
N LYS A 76 3.08 -0.40 -4.11
CA LYS A 76 4.13 -1.01 -4.93
C LYS A 76 5.53 -0.86 -4.31
N GLN A 77 5.82 0.27 -3.67
CA GLN A 77 7.08 0.46 -2.95
C GLN A 77 7.18 -0.52 -1.79
N LEU A 78 6.15 -0.61 -0.93
CA LEU A 78 6.12 -1.58 0.16
C LEU A 78 6.24 -3.02 -0.36
N GLN A 79 5.58 -3.32 -1.49
CA GLN A 79 5.69 -4.65 -2.12
C GLN A 79 7.13 -4.95 -2.57
N ALA A 80 7.83 -4.00 -3.16
CA ALA A 80 9.24 -4.16 -3.53
C ALA A 80 10.10 -4.38 -2.28
N ASP A 81 9.85 -3.66 -1.18
CA ASP A 81 10.59 -3.77 0.07
C ASP A 81 10.47 -5.19 0.67
N PHE A 82 9.27 -5.78 0.74
CA PHE A 82 9.11 -7.12 1.31
C PHE A 82 9.46 -8.26 0.34
N LEU A 83 9.51 -8.03 -0.97
CA LEU A 83 9.89 -9.04 -1.97
C LEU A 83 11.39 -9.08 -2.23
N SER A 84 12.06 -7.92 -2.24
CA SER A 84 13.45 -7.79 -2.68
C SER A 84 14.27 -6.77 -1.89
N GLY A 85 13.68 -6.13 -0.87
CA GLY A 85 14.38 -5.18 -0.01
C GLY A 85 15.30 -5.86 1.01
N PRO A 86 15.98 -5.07 1.86
CA PRO A 86 16.87 -5.61 2.87
C PRO A 86 16.11 -6.29 4.03
N PRO A 87 16.79 -7.22 4.75
CA PRO A 87 16.30 -7.72 6.02
C PRO A 87 16.02 -6.59 7.04
N PRO A 88 15.10 -6.77 8.03
CA PRO A 88 14.31 -7.99 8.25
C PRO A 88 13.01 -8.09 7.42
N LEU A 89 12.61 -7.03 6.69
CA LEU A 89 11.38 -7.01 5.91
C LEU A 89 11.50 -7.88 4.66
N GLY A 90 12.59 -7.72 3.92
CA GLY A 90 12.88 -8.49 2.71
C GLY A 90 13.42 -9.89 2.97
N PRO A 91 13.84 -10.60 1.91
CA PRO A 91 14.45 -11.94 2.00
C PRO A 91 15.74 -11.92 2.84
N GLY A 92 16.07 -13.09 3.44
CA GLY A 92 17.30 -13.28 4.22
C GLY A 92 17.09 -13.39 5.73
N SER A 93 15.95 -12.94 6.26
CA SER A 93 15.56 -13.17 7.66
C SER A 93 14.62 -14.35 7.81
N PRO A 94 14.56 -14.99 9.01
CA PRO A 94 13.59 -16.03 9.32
C PRO A 94 12.14 -15.55 9.11
N PRO A 95 11.22 -16.45 8.71
CA PRO A 95 9.82 -16.07 8.40
C PRO A 95 9.12 -15.31 9.52
N LEU A 96 9.35 -15.67 10.79
CA LEU A 96 8.76 -14.98 11.94
C LEU A 96 9.27 -13.54 12.10
N GLU A 97 10.55 -13.29 11.86
CA GLU A 97 11.13 -11.95 11.90
C GLU A 97 10.57 -11.09 10.77
N ARG A 98 10.46 -11.66 9.57
CA ARG A 98 9.83 -11.03 8.41
C ARG A 98 8.36 -10.67 8.68
N LEU A 99 7.60 -11.59 9.30
CA LEU A 99 6.21 -11.35 9.67
C LEU A 99 6.07 -10.17 10.65
N ARG A 100 6.92 -10.12 11.67
CA ARG A 100 6.97 -9.01 12.64
C ARG A 100 7.27 -7.68 11.96
N ALA A 101 8.36 -7.63 11.18
CA ALA A 101 8.79 -6.43 10.48
C ALA A 101 7.74 -5.96 9.44
N PHE A 102 7.09 -6.90 8.76
CA PHE A 102 6.04 -6.58 7.79
C PHE A 102 4.88 -5.81 8.43
N GLY A 103 4.34 -6.27 9.53
CA GLY A 103 3.22 -5.57 10.16
C GLY A 103 3.62 -4.22 10.73
N VAL A 104 4.83 -4.10 11.28
CA VAL A 104 5.37 -2.80 11.72
C VAL A 104 5.48 -1.85 10.52
N ALA A 105 6.04 -2.29 9.40
CA ALA A 105 6.14 -1.48 8.19
C ALA A 105 4.76 -1.04 7.65
N VAL A 106 3.79 -1.95 7.61
CA VAL A 106 2.40 -1.63 7.21
C VAL A 106 1.77 -0.63 8.17
N LEU A 107 1.93 -0.83 9.49
CA LEU A 107 1.37 0.03 10.54
C LEU A 107 1.86 1.48 10.39
N TYR A 108 3.17 1.69 10.32
CA TYR A 108 3.74 3.04 10.21
C TYR A 108 3.41 3.70 8.88
N ARG A 109 3.47 2.97 7.76
CA ARG A 109 3.04 3.47 6.45
C ARG A 109 1.56 3.87 6.43
N THR A 110 0.70 3.06 7.06
CA THR A 110 -0.72 3.39 7.19
C THR A 110 -0.92 4.66 8.01
N ALA A 111 -0.19 4.83 9.10
CA ALA A 111 -0.26 6.02 9.94
C ALA A 111 0.23 7.29 9.21
N GLU A 112 1.33 7.19 8.45
CA GLU A 112 1.86 8.29 7.63
C GLU A 112 0.88 8.74 6.54
N GLN A 113 0.13 7.81 5.96
CA GLN A 113 -0.80 8.05 4.85
C GLN A 113 -2.27 8.01 5.28
N LEU A 114 -2.54 8.14 6.57
CA LEU A 114 -3.86 7.90 7.16
C LEU A 114 -4.95 8.76 6.51
N ASP A 115 -4.71 10.07 6.39
CA ASP A 115 -5.67 10.99 5.79
C ASP A 115 -5.91 10.70 4.31
N LEU A 116 -4.86 10.28 3.58
CA LEU A 116 -4.95 9.86 2.19
C LEU A 116 -5.78 8.56 2.06
N GLN A 117 -5.51 7.58 2.91
CA GLN A 117 -6.23 6.30 2.91
C GLN A 117 -7.71 6.48 3.26
N LEU A 118 -8.02 7.34 4.23
CA LEU A 118 -9.41 7.66 4.60
C LEU A 118 -10.14 8.44 3.50
N ALA A 119 -9.45 9.38 2.82
CA ALA A 119 -10.04 10.15 1.73
C ALA A 119 -10.27 9.33 0.44
N ALA A 120 -9.47 8.29 0.22
CA ALA A 120 -9.56 7.40 -0.95
C ALA A 120 -10.40 6.14 -0.69
N GLN A 121 -11.02 6.01 0.50
CA GLN A 121 -11.73 4.79 0.87
C GLN A 121 -12.78 4.39 -0.16
N PRO A 122 -12.68 3.17 -0.72
CA PRO A 122 -13.76 2.58 -1.50
C PRO A 122 -14.95 2.24 -0.59
N GLU A 123 -16.10 1.96 -1.19
CA GLU A 123 -17.25 1.42 -0.46
C GLU A 123 -16.85 0.24 0.44
N PRO A 124 -17.46 0.10 1.64
CA PRO A 124 -17.09 -0.92 2.63
C PRO A 124 -16.98 -2.34 2.07
N THR A 125 -17.87 -2.70 1.12
CA THR A 125 -17.91 -4.03 0.48
C THR A 125 -16.77 -4.29 -0.48
N ARG A 126 -16.13 -3.25 -1.04
CA ARG A 126 -15.02 -3.36 -2.00
C ARG A 126 -13.64 -3.22 -1.37
N ARG A 127 -13.59 -2.84 -0.11
CA ARG A 127 -12.38 -2.53 0.64
C ARG A 127 -11.36 -3.68 0.65
N PHE A 128 -11.82 -4.92 0.87
CA PHE A 128 -10.99 -6.12 0.92
C PHE A 128 -10.70 -6.74 -0.45
N ALA A 129 -11.38 -6.30 -1.49
CA ALA A 129 -11.19 -6.78 -2.87
C ALA A 129 -10.12 -5.99 -3.66
N HIS A 130 -9.52 -4.94 -3.05
CA HIS A 130 -8.51 -4.13 -3.73
C HIS A 130 -7.23 -4.96 -4.00
N PRO A 131 -6.62 -4.87 -5.20
CA PRO A 131 -5.43 -5.67 -5.55
C PRO A 131 -4.25 -5.51 -4.57
N ALA A 132 -4.05 -4.29 -4.02
CA ALA A 132 -3.01 -4.05 -3.02
C ALA A 132 -3.24 -4.86 -1.73
N ALA A 133 -4.49 -4.96 -1.24
CA ALA A 133 -4.83 -5.81 -0.10
C ALA A 133 -4.56 -7.29 -0.40
N GLY A 134 -4.79 -7.73 -1.65
CA GLY A 134 -4.49 -9.08 -2.11
C GLY A 134 -3.01 -9.44 -2.03
N SER A 135 -2.10 -8.53 -2.42
CA SER A 135 -0.65 -8.76 -2.35
C SER A 135 -0.14 -8.83 -0.91
N LEU A 136 -0.63 -7.97 -0.02
CA LEU A 136 -0.29 -8.01 1.41
C LEU A 136 -0.76 -9.32 2.04
N ARG A 137 -2.00 -9.72 1.77
CA ARG A 137 -2.57 -10.98 2.26
C ARG A 137 -1.76 -12.19 1.78
N MET A 138 -1.46 -12.25 0.48
CA MET A 138 -0.68 -13.35 -0.08
C MET A 138 0.69 -13.47 0.60
N HIS A 139 1.39 -12.36 0.81
CA HIS A 139 2.68 -12.36 1.50
C HIS A 139 2.58 -12.90 2.93
N LEU A 140 1.58 -12.44 3.71
CA LEU A 140 1.30 -12.95 5.04
C LEU A 140 1.00 -14.45 5.04
N THR A 141 0.13 -14.90 4.13
CA THR A 141 -0.22 -16.32 4.00
C THR A 141 1.02 -17.18 3.73
N VAL A 142 1.94 -16.72 2.86
CA VAL A 142 3.20 -17.43 2.57
C VAL A 142 4.08 -17.52 3.81
N LEU A 143 4.24 -16.45 4.58
CA LEU A 143 5.02 -16.46 5.82
C LEU A 143 4.38 -17.36 6.88
N LEU A 144 3.08 -17.26 7.09
CA LEU A 144 2.34 -18.06 8.06
C LEU A 144 2.42 -19.55 7.75
N ARG A 145 2.35 -19.97 6.50
CA ARG A 145 2.52 -21.37 6.09
C ARG A 145 3.89 -21.95 6.47
N GLN A 146 4.93 -21.10 6.53
CA GLN A 146 6.26 -21.51 6.96
C GLN A 146 6.39 -21.56 8.48
N ILE A 147 5.60 -20.78 9.23
CA ILE A 147 5.68 -20.66 10.69
C ILE A 147 4.71 -21.64 11.37
N VAL A 148 3.47 -21.72 10.90
CA VAL A 148 2.36 -22.51 11.50
C VAL A 148 1.60 -23.30 10.41
N PRO A 149 2.22 -24.29 9.76
CA PRO A 149 1.68 -24.98 8.60
C PRO A 149 0.35 -25.72 8.85
N GLY A 150 0.03 -26.02 10.11
CA GLY A 150 -1.22 -26.69 10.49
C GLY A 150 -2.42 -25.76 10.72
N ALA A 151 -2.21 -24.43 10.65
CA ALA A 151 -3.27 -23.44 10.86
C ALA A 151 -3.98 -23.05 9.55
N ASP A 152 -5.17 -22.47 9.66
CA ASP A 152 -5.81 -21.77 8.54
C ASP A 152 -5.07 -20.45 8.27
N CYS A 153 -3.97 -20.53 7.51
CA CYS A 153 -3.09 -19.40 7.24
C CYS A 153 -3.76 -18.31 6.40
N ASP A 154 -4.77 -18.63 5.61
CA ASP A 154 -5.51 -17.60 4.84
C ASP A 154 -6.40 -16.78 5.77
N LEU A 155 -7.17 -17.42 6.64
CA LEU A 155 -7.99 -16.74 7.63
C LEU A 155 -7.14 -15.94 8.63
N LEU A 156 -6.02 -16.51 9.09
CA LEU A 156 -5.08 -15.78 9.96
C LEU A 156 -4.50 -14.54 9.27
N ALA A 157 -4.16 -14.60 7.98
CA ALA A 157 -3.69 -13.45 7.23
C ALA A 157 -4.76 -12.34 7.17
N HIS A 158 -6.01 -12.68 6.94
CA HIS A 158 -7.12 -11.72 6.99
C HIS A 158 -7.27 -11.09 8.38
N THR A 159 -7.22 -11.90 9.44
CA THR A 159 -7.36 -11.44 10.83
C THR A 159 -6.22 -10.48 11.21
N LEU A 160 -5.00 -10.83 10.87
CA LEU A 160 -3.83 -9.98 11.11
C LEU A 160 -3.93 -8.65 10.35
N LEU A 161 -4.31 -8.66 9.07
CA LEU A 161 -4.48 -7.43 8.30
C LEU A 161 -5.62 -6.56 8.82
N ALA A 162 -6.68 -7.13 9.39
CA ALA A 162 -7.76 -6.38 9.99
C ALA A 162 -7.29 -5.50 11.17
N SER A 163 -6.27 -5.94 11.91
CA SER A 163 -5.67 -5.14 12.99
C SER A 163 -4.87 -3.93 12.49
N LEU A 164 -4.51 -3.91 11.21
CA LEU A 164 -3.76 -2.83 10.54
C LEU A 164 -4.67 -1.94 9.66
N ASP A 165 -5.98 -2.05 9.86
CA ASP A 165 -6.97 -1.29 9.10
C ASP A 165 -6.88 0.22 9.37
N PRO A 166 -6.89 1.09 8.33
CA PRO A 166 -6.76 2.54 8.49
C PRO A 166 -7.82 3.15 9.41
N ALA A 167 -9.08 2.68 9.36
CA ALA A 167 -10.12 3.21 10.23
C ALA A 167 -9.91 2.82 11.69
N LEU A 168 -9.40 1.60 11.96
CA LEU A 168 -9.02 1.19 13.31
C LEU A 168 -7.83 2.00 13.82
N ILE A 169 -6.78 2.17 13.01
CA ILE A 169 -5.61 2.98 13.37
C ILE A 169 -6.02 4.43 13.65
N HIS A 170 -6.86 5.02 12.80
CA HIS A 170 -7.41 6.35 13.03
C HIS A 170 -8.16 6.44 14.37
N HIS A 171 -9.05 5.49 14.64
CA HIS A 171 -9.79 5.46 15.89
C HIS A 171 -8.86 5.40 17.11
N LEU A 172 -7.89 4.48 17.09
CA LEU A 172 -6.98 4.27 18.21
C LEU A 172 -6.05 5.47 18.43
N THR A 173 -5.47 6.03 17.36
CA THR A 173 -4.48 7.11 17.48
C THR A 173 -5.13 8.48 17.63
N ARG A 174 -6.08 8.85 16.75
CA ARG A 174 -6.66 10.21 16.71
C ARG A 174 -7.81 10.41 17.69
N GLN A 175 -8.66 9.37 17.90
CA GLN A 175 -9.82 9.51 18.80
C GLN A 175 -9.52 9.05 20.23
N ARG A 176 -8.71 7.98 20.39
CA ARG A 176 -8.35 7.42 21.71
C ARG A 176 -6.99 7.91 22.22
N GLY A 177 -6.21 8.62 21.42
CA GLY A 177 -4.89 9.15 21.80
C GLY A 177 -3.84 8.07 22.11
N MET A 178 -3.99 6.86 21.55
CA MET A 178 -2.99 5.81 21.76
C MET A 178 -1.71 6.14 20.98
N PRO A 179 -0.53 6.04 21.62
CA PRO A 179 0.74 6.23 20.92
C PRO A 179 1.03 5.08 19.95
N MET A 180 1.76 5.36 18.88
CA MET A 180 2.08 4.38 17.82
C MET A 180 2.87 3.18 18.37
N GLU A 181 3.76 3.42 19.33
CA GLU A 181 4.57 2.39 19.98
C GLU A 181 3.69 1.33 20.70
N ARG A 182 2.52 1.75 21.19
CA ARG A 182 1.55 0.81 21.79
C ARG A 182 0.86 -0.05 20.74
N LEU A 183 0.58 0.50 19.56
CA LEU A 183 0.02 -0.27 18.45
C LEU A 183 1.05 -1.26 17.90
N GLU A 184 2.31 -0.83 17.80
CA GLU A 184 3.43 -1.69 17.41
C GLU A 184 3.61 -2.86 18.41
N ALA A 185 3.66 -2.56 19.70
CA ALA A 185 3.75 -3.60 20.75
C ALA A 185 2.56 -4.57 20.69
N GLY A 186 1.35 -4.05 20.42
CA GLY A 186 0.14 -4.86 20.22
C GLY A 186 0.24 -5.79 19.01
N TRP A 187 0.79 -5.30 17.90
CA TRP A 187 1.07 -6.14 16.72
C TRP A 187 2.05 -7.27 17.05
N LEU A 188 3.17 -6.94 17.69
CA LEU A 188 4.21 -7.91 18.03
C LEU A 188 3.68 -8.98 19.02
N ASP A 189 2.86 -8.59 20.00
CA ASP A 189 2.21 -9.51 20.93
C ASP A 189 1.19 -10.40 20.21
N LEU A 190 0.37 -9.84 19.32
CA LEU A 190 -0.59 -10.61 18.51
C LEU A 190 0.14 -11.67 17.66
N VAL A 191 1.19 -11.27 16.94
CA VAL A 191 2.01 -12.20 16.16
C VAL A 191 2.59 -13.30 17.06
N ALA A 192 3.14 -12.95 18.23
CA ALA A 192 3.69 -13.93 19.15
C ALA A 192 2.64 -14.95 19.64
N ARG A 193 1.40 -14.53 19.86
CA ARG A 193 0.30 -15.42 20.29
C ARG A 193 -0.15 -16.35 19.18
N VAL A 194 -0.36 -15.84 17.96
CA VAL A 194 -0.87 -16.65 16.83
C VAL A 194 0.18 -17.59 16.26
N THR A 195 1.47 -17.34 16.50
CA THR A 195 2.57 -18.19 16.02
C THR A 195 3.10 -19.15 17.08
N ARG A 196 2.53 -19.18 18.28
CA ARG A 196 2.86 -20.22 19.27
C ARG A 196 2.29 -21.55 18.80
N THR A 197 3.17 -22.51 18.59
CA THR A 197 2.82 -23.89 18.35
C THR A 197 2.68 -24.61 19.70
N ASP A 198 1.59 -24.36 20.44
CA ASP A 198 1.18 -25.33 21.45
C ASP A 198 0.60 -26.53 20.70
N PRO A 199 0.99 -27.79 21.05
CA PRO A 199 0.41 -28.96 20.42
C PRO A 199 -1.11 -28.95 20.66
N PRO A 200 -1.93 -29.38 19.69
CA PRO A 200 -3.37 -29.50 19.89
C PRO A 200 -3.64 -30.42 21.07
N ARG A 201 -4.43 -29.95 22.05
CA ARG A 201 -4.99 -30.77 23.10
C ARG A 201 -6.03 -31.74 22.55
#